data_46e553d4148f11b67924bb7f95802fc4
#
_entry.id   46e553d4148f11b67924bb7f95802fc4
#
_cell.length_a   1.000
_cell.length_b   1.000
_cell.length_c   1.000
_cell.angle_alpha   90.00
_cell.angle_beta   90.00
_cell.angle_gamma   90.00
#
_symmetry.space_group_name_H-M   'P 1'
#
loop_
_entity.id
_entity.type
_entity.pdbx_description
1 polymer ?
#
loop_
_entity_poly.entity_id
_entity_poly.type
_entity_poly.pdbx_seq_one_letter_code
_entity_poly.pdbx_strand_id
1 'polypeptide(L)'
;MVEYFGQQLNGYLFTEKAWVQSYGTRCVKPPIIWGDVSRPEPMTVSWSVYAQSLTDHPMKGMLTGPVTILNWSFPREDISVKESTYQIALAIRDEVLDLEANGIHIIQIDEAALREKLPLRKSDWYCEYLDWAIPAFRLVHSRVKPETQIHTHMCYSEFTDIIPAIDDMDADVITFEASRSDLLILDSLKENYFKTEVGPGVYDIHSPRVPSVEEIKTALNKMLDKIEIEKLWVNPDCGLKTRG
;
A
#
# COMPACT_ATOMS: atom_id res chain seq x y z
N MET A 1 9.39 4.19 -4.90
CA MET A 1 9.18 3.63 -3.56
C MET A 1 10.09 2.42 -3.33
N VAL A 2 9.97 1.33 -4.09
CA VAL A 2 10.78 0.11 -3.87
C VAL A 2 12.30 0.37 -3.91
N GLU A 3 12.77 1.22 -4.82
CA GLU A 3 14.18 1.63 -4.87
C GLU A 3 14.62 2.29 -3.55
N TYR A 4 13.81 3.18 -2.98
CA TYR A 4 14.10 3.87 -1.72
C TYR A 4 14.29 2.89 -0.55
N PHE A 5 13.36 1.94 -0.39
CA PHE A 5 13.44 0.94 0.69
C PHE A 5 14.56 -0.06 0.44
N GLY A 6 14.70 -0.56 -0.79
CA GLY A 6 15.75 -1.51 -1.14
C GLY A 6 17.17 -0.97 -0.93
N GLN A 7 17.40 0.33 -1.10
CA GLN A 7 18.70 0.96 -0.82
C GLN A 7 19.07 0.98 0.66
N GLN A 8 18.09 0.82 1.55
CA GLN A 8 18.28 0.87 3.00
C GLN A 8 18.19 -0.50 3.67
N LEU A 9 17.89 -1.54 2.91
CA LEU A 9 17.79 -2.91 3.39
C LEU A 9 19.05 -3.70 3.00
N ASN A 10 19.53 -4.55 3.88
CA ASN A 10 20.51 -5.57 3.55
C ASN A 10 19.90 -6.60 2.60
N GLY A 11 20.74 -7.29 1.82
CA GLY A 11 20.29 -8.31 0.86
C GLY A 11 19.84 -7.76 -0.49
N TYR A 12 19.91 -6.45 -0.71
CA TYR A 12 19.55 -5.78 -1.95
C TYR A 12 20.77 -5.28 -2.72
N LEU A 13 20.69 -5.39 -4.03
CA LEU A 13 21.70 -4.88 -4.97
C LEU A 13 21.00 -4.03 -6.05
N PHE A 14 21.64 -2.94 -6.43
CA PHE A 14 21.22 -2.07 -7.54
C PHE A 14 22.27 -2.04 -8.62
N THR A 15 21.83 -2.13 -9.89
CA THR A 15 22.70 -1.96 -11.05
C THR A 15 22.70 -0.52 -11.52
N GLU A 16 23.76 -0.10 -12.21
CA GLU A 16 23.84 1.27 -12.75
C GLU A 16 22.88 1.49 -13.94
N LYS A 17 22.65 0.46 -14.76
CA LYS A 17 22.05 0.61 -16.10
C LYS A 17 20.76 -0.18 -16.33
N ALA A 18 20.28 -0.96 -15.36
CA ALA A 18 19.07 -1.77 -15.51
C ALA A 18 17.80 -0.93 -15.29
N TRP A 19 17.55 0.02 -16.18
CA TRP A 19 16.33 0.81 -16.19
C TRP A 19 15.17 0.02 -16.82
N VAL A 20 14.03 0.00 -16.14
CA VAL A 20 12.79 -0.61 -16.61
C VAL A 20 11.73 0.49 -16.72
N GLN A 21 10.99 0.49 -17.82
CA GLN A 21 9.88 1.41 -17.98
C GLN A 21 8.77 1.07 -16.96
N SER A 22 8.30 2.09 -16.27
CA SER A 22 7.15 2.03 -15.38
C SER A 22 5.94 2.67 -16.07
N TYR A 23 5.24 3.58 -15.40
CA TYR A 23 4.07 4.25 -15.96
C TYR A 23 4.47 5.43 -16.89
N GLY A 24 3.91 5.48 -18.08
CA GLY A 24 4.19 6.55 -19.05
C GLY A 24 5.66 6.59 -19.46
N THR A 25 6.29 7.73 -19.32
CA THR A 25 7.72 7.95 -19.61
C THR A 25 8.64 7.74 -18.40
N ARG A 26 8.08 7.38 -17.24
CA ARG A 26 8.86 7.11 -16.04
C ARG A 26 9.63 5.80 -16.17
N CYS A 27 10.89 5.83 -15.80
CA CYS A 27 11.72 4.64 -15.63
C CYS A 27 12.12 4.48 -14.16
N VAL A 28 12.30 3.23 -13.75
CA VAL A 28 12.75 2.82 -12.42
C VAL A 28 13.89 1.82 -12.54
N LYS A 29 14.69 1.67 -11.48
CA LYS A 29 15.68 0.60 -11.35
C LYS A 29 15.17 -0.42 -10.34
N PRO A 30 14.60 -1.55 -10.78
CA PRO A 30 14.21 -2.60 -9.86
C PRO A 30 15.41 -3.13 -9.10
N PRO A 31 15.32 -3.32 -7.78
CA PRO A 31 16.39 -3.94 -7.02
C PRO A 31 16.49 -5.44 -7.32
N ILE A 32 17.65 -6.00 -7.05
CA ILE A 32 17.92 -7.44 -7.07
C ILE A 32 18.03 -7.91 -5.62
N ILE A 33 17.25 -8.89 -5.22
CA ILE A 33 17.38 -9.56 -3.94
C ILE A 33 18.41 -10.67 -4.12
N TRP A 34 19.60 -10.52 -3.53
CA TRP A 34 20.71 -11.44 -3.70
C TRP A 34 21.11 -12.19 -2.41
N GLY A 35 20.58 -11.77 -1.28
CA GLY A 35 20.87 -12.34 0.03
C GLY A 35 19.71 -12.21 1.00
N ASP A 36 19.90 -12.60 2.25
CA ASP A 36 18.88 -12.45 3.29
C ASP A 36 18.58 -10.99 3.57
N VAL A 37 17.28 -10.68 3.65
CA VAL A 37 16.80 -9.31 3.84
C VAL A 37 16.73 -9.00 5.33
N SER A 38 17.35 -7.90 5.74
CA SER A 38 17.21 -7.33 7.08
C SER A 38 17.26 -5.80 7.03
N ARG A 39 16.71 -5.17 8.07
CA ARG A 39 16.74 -3.71 8.24
C ARG A 39 17.86 -3.34 9.21
N PRO A 40 18.96 -2.72 8.76
CA PRO A 40 20.07 -2.33 9.65
C PRO A 40 19.74 -1.10 10.51
N GLU A 41 18.98 -0.13 9.95
CA GLU A 41 18.72 1.18 10.58
C GLU A 41 17.29 1.66 10.24
N PRO A 42 16.70 2.60 11.01
CA PRO A 42 15.45 3.26 10.66
C PRO A 42 15.49 3.96 9.29
N MET A 43 14.43 3.79 8.50
CA MET A 43 14.39 4.27 7.11
C MET A 43 13.61 5.58 6.95
N THR A 44 12.47 5.72 7.62
CA THR A 44 11.52 6.85 7.47
C THR A 44 11.21 7.56 8.78
N VAL A 45 11.61 7.01 9.92
CA VAL A 45 11.26 7.51 11.26
C VAL A 45 11.67 8.97 11.43
N SER A 46 12.91 9.32 11.09
CA SER A 46 13.41 10.69 11.25
C SER A 46 12.61 11.71 10.43
N TRP A 47 12.22 11.35 9.22
CA TRP A 47 11.38 12.20 8.35
C TRP A 47 9.96 12.36 8.90
N SER A 48 9.36 11.27 9.38
CA SER A 48 8.02 11.28 9.96
C SER A 48 7.97 12.09 11.25
N VAL A 49 8.94 11.93 12.13
CA VAL A 49 9.07 12.70 13.38
C VAL A 49 9.31 14.19 13.08
N TYR A 50 10.18 14.48 12.11
CA TYR A 50 10.39 15.87 11.69
C TYR A 50 9.09 16.49 11.15
N ALA A 51 8.37 15.80 10.27
CA ALA A 51 7.09 16.26 9.77
C ALA A 51 6.07 16.49 10.91
N GLN A 52 5.99 15.56 11.86
CA GLN A 52 5.11 15.70 13.03
C GLN A 52 5.48 16.91 13.90
N SER A 53 6.74 17.28 13.98
CA SER A 53 7.18 18.46 14.76
C SER A 53 6.73 19.81 14.17
N LEU A 54 6.24 19.81 12.93
CA LEU A 54 5.80 21.03 12.23
C LEU A 54 4.29 21.28 12.35
N THR A 55 3.54 20.36 12.96
CA THR A 55 2.07 20.46 13.03
C THR A 55 1.51 19.71 14.23
N ASP A 56 0.36 20.19 14.75
CA ASP A 56 -0.43 19.51 15.77
C ASP A 56 -1.37 18.44 15.19
N HIS A 57 -1.51 18.37 13.86
CA HIS A 57 -2.29 17.32 13.19
C HIS A 57 -1.49 16.01 13.12
N PRO A 58 -2.15 14.85 13.26
CA PRO A 58 -1.46 13.58 13.13
C PRO A 58 -0.79 13.42 11.76
N MET A 59 0.50 13.11 11.77
CA MET A 59 1.23 12.76 10.56
C MET A 59 1.16 11.26 10.29
N LYS A 60 0.99 10.91 9.01
CA LYS A 60 0.93 9.53 8.57
C LYS A 60 2.32 9.03 8.15
N GLY A 61 2.80 7.96 8.78
CA GLY A 61 3.96 7.21 8.30
C GLY A 61 3.62 6.48 7.00
N MET A 62 4.51 6.51 6.00
CA MET A 62 4.27 5.93 4.67
C MET A 62 5.32 4.89 4.35
N LEU A 63 4.89 3.66 4.12
CA LEU A 63 5.74 2.51 3.80
C LEU A 63 5.25 1.81 2.53
N THR A 64 6.12 1.03 1.91
CA THR A 64 5.74 0.09 0.86
C THR A 64 5.65 -1.30 1.48
N GLY A 65 4.60 -2.03 1.17
CA GLY A 65 4.35 -3.36 1.70
C GLY A 65 5.28 -4.44 1.12
N PRO A 66 5.44 -5.55 1.83
CA PRO A 66 6.42 -6.59 1.50
C PRO A 66 6.14 -7.27 0.16
N VAL A 67 4.88 -7.45 -0.19
CA VAL A 67 4.49 -8.09 -1.46
C VAL A 67 4.83 -7.19 -2.64
N THR A 68 4.57 -5.89 -2.52
CA THR A 68 4.94 -4.90 -3.53
C THR A 68 6.45 -4.79 -3.68
N ILE A 69 7.20 -4.77 -2.57
CA ILE A 69 8.67 -4.73 -2.61
C ILE A 69 9.21 -5.97 -3.35
N LEU A 70 8.70 -7.16 -3.02
CA LEU A 70 9.09 -8.38 -3.72
C LEU A 70 8.75 -8.33 -5.22
N ASN A 71 7.47 -8.03 -5.54
CA ASN A 71 6.96 -8.11 -6.92
C ASN A 71 7.64 -7.13 -7.88
N TRP A 72 8.11 -6.00 -7.38
CA TRP A 72 8.87 -5.00 -8.15
C TRP A 72 10.38 -5.13 -7.97
N SER A 73 10.84 -6.26 -7.47
CA SER A 73 12.25 -6.65 -7.40
C SER A 73 12.52 -7.87 -8.28
N PHE A 74 13.79 -8.13 -8.57
CA PHE A 74 14.22 -9.43 -9.08
C PHE A 74 14.53 -10.33 -7.88
N PRO A 75 13.67 -11.33 -7.59
CA PRO A 75 13.85 -12.18 -6.42
C PRO A 75 15.04 -13.13 -6.61
N ARG A 76 15.64 -13.54 -5.50
CA ARG A 76 16.61 -14.65 -5.45
C ARG A 76 15.90 -15.98 -5.73
N GLU A 77 16.65 -16.97 -6.25
CA GLU A 77 16.08 -18.26 -6.68
C GLU A 77 16.42 -19.43 -5.75
N ASP A 78 17.28 -19.21 -4.74
CA ASP A 78 17.73 -20.23 -3.81
C ASP A 78 16.78 -20.49 -2.63
N ILE A 79 15.85 -19.56 -2.38
CA ILE A 79 14.72 -19.73 -1.45
C ILE A 79 13.40 -19.39 -2.13
N SER A 80 12.28 -19.79 -1.53
CA SER A 80 10.97 -19.49 -2.08
C SER A 80 10.63 -18.00 -2.05
N VAL A 81 9.78 -17.55 -2.99
CA VAL A 81 9.24 -16.17 -2.97
C VAL A 81 8.51 -15.86 -1.66
N LYS A 82 7.86 -16.85 -1.07
CA LYS A 82 7.21 -16.76 0.24
C LYS A 82 8.22 -16.42 1.34
N GLU A 83 9.34 -17.15 1.41
CA GLU A 83 10.39 -16.92 2.41
C GLU A 83 11.03 -15.55 2.23
N SER A 84 11.35 -15.17 0.99
CA SER A 84 11.86 -13.82 0.67
C SER A 84 10.89 -12.72 1.13
N THR A 85 9.59 -12.91 0.88
CA THR A 85 8.55 -11.93 1.28
C THR A 85 8.44 -11.83 2.80
N TYR A 86 8.57 -12.92 3.53
CA TYR A 86 8.53 -12.89 4.99
C TYR A 86 9.75 -12.22 5.61
N GLN A 87 10.94 -12.37 5.01
CA GLN A 87 12.11 -11.60 5.42
C GLN A 87 11.88 -10.09 5.23
N ILE A 88 11.32 -9.68 4.08
CA ILE A 88 10.95 -8.28 3.82
C ILE A 88 9.91 -7.81 4.84
N ALA A 89 8.87 -8.62 5.09
CA ALA A 89 7.81 -8.28 6.04
C ALA A 89 8.35 -8.03 7.45
N LEU A 90 9.29 -8.84 7.92
CA LEU A 90 9.94 -8.65 9.21
C LEU A 90 10.75 -7.35 9.26
N ALA A 91 11.48 -7.04 8.19
CA ALA A 91 12.24 -5.80 8.09
C ALA A 91 11.34 -4.55 8.10
N ILE A 92 10.20 -4.58 7.38
CA ILE A 92 9.23 -3.49 7.37
C ILE A 92 8.47 -3.40 8.71
N ARG A 93 8.20 -4.55 9.38
CA ARG A 93 7.61 -4.54 10.72
C ARG A 93 8.46 -3.78 11.72
N ASP A 94 9.77 -3.96 11.67
CA ASP A 94 10.68 -3.25 12.58
C ASP A 94 10.61 -1.73 12.34
N GLU A 95 10.39 -1.28 11.10
CA GLU A 95 10.13 0.14 10.80
C GLU A 95 8.78 0.62 11.35
N VAL A 96 7.72 -0.19 11.22
CA VAL A 96 6.40 0.12 11.79
C VAL A 96 6.47 0.30 13.30
N LEU A 97 7.17 -0.60 14.00
CA LEU A 97 7.32 -0.53 15.45
C LEU A 97 8.14 0.69 15.90
N ASP A 98 9.17 1.06 15.13
CA ASP A 98 9.94 2.27 15.43
C ASP A 98 9.13 3.54 15.16
N LEU A 99 8.31 3.59 14.12
CA LEU A 99 7.38 4.70 13.87
C LEU A 99 6.41 4.85 15.05
N GLU A 100 5.77 3.77 15.48
CA GLU A 100 4.87 3.76 16.64
C GLU A 100 5.58 4.22 17.91
N ALA A 101 6.78 3.70 18.20
CA ALA A 101 7.57 4.08 19.37
C ALA A 101 7.96 5.56 19.38
N ASN A 102 8.03 6.20 18.20
CA ASN A 102 8.31 7.61 18.04
C ASN A 102 7.04 8.48 17.88
N GLY A 103 5.87 7.96 18.23
CA GLY A 103 4.62 8.73 18.30
C GLY A 103 3.88 8.88 16.97
N ILE A 104 4.23 8.11 15.94
CA ILE A 104 3.50 8.06 14.68
C ILE A 104 2.47 6.92 14.78
N HIS A 105 1.21 7.29 15.01
CA HIS A 105 0.12 6.34 15.29
C HIS A 105 -0.81 6.10 14.10
N ILE A 106 -0.55 6.69 12.94
CA ILE A 106 -1.23 6.36 11.68
C ILE A 106 -0.15 5.93 10.71
N ILE A 107 -0.19 4.67 10.28
CA ILE A 107 0.85 4.10 9.42
C ILE A 107 0.20 3.46 8.20
N GLN A 108 0.58 3.92 7.01
CA GLN A 108 0.10 3.37 5.76
C GLN A 108 1.16 2.49 5.11
N ILE A 109 0.75 1.27 4.74
CA ILE A 109 1.57 0.24 4.13
C ILE A 109 0.97 -0.07 2.76
N ASP A 110 1.55 0.47 1.69
CA ASP A 110 1.00 0.39 0.33
C ASP A 110 1.29 -0.96 -0.32
N GLU A 111 0.24 -1.66 -0.76
CA GLU A 111 0.35 -2.92 -1.53
C GLU A 111 -0.15 -2.75 -2.97
N ALA A 112 0.50 -1.85 -3.69
CA ALA A 112 0.15 -1.51 -5.07
C ALA A 112 0.24 -2.70 -6.05
N ALA A 113 1.15 -3.66 -5.80
CA ALA A 113 1.42 -4.80 -6.69
C ALA A 113 0.78 -6.11 -6.23
N LEU A 114 -0.10 -6.10 -5.22
CA LEU A 114 -0.71 -7.32 -4.69
C LEU A 114 -1.40 -8.14 -5.79
N ARG A 115 -2.15 -7.49 -6.68
CA ARG A 115 -2.90 -8.15 -7.76
C ARG A 115 -2.05 -8.55 -8.96
N GLU A 116 -0.91 -7.95 -9.17
CA GLU A 116 -0.10 -8.11 -10.39
C GLU A 116 0.43 -9.53 -10.60
N LYS A 117 0.62 -10.29 -9.53
CA LYS A 117 1.20 -11.64 -9.55
C LYS A 117 0.19 -12.74 -9.22
N LEU A 118 -1.10 -12.44 -9.25
CA LEU A 118 -2.12 -13.49 -9.16
C LEU A 118 -1.92 -14.51 -10.27
N PRO A 119 -1.99 -15.82 -9.97
CA PRO A 119 -1.97 -16.87 -10.99
C PRO A 119 -3.06 -16.66 -12.04
N LEU A 120 -2.84 -17.15 -13.26
CA LEU A 120 -3.79 -16.99 -14.37
C LEU A 120 -5.13 -17.67 -14.08
N ARG A 121 -5.11 -18.79 -13.31
CA ARG A 121 -6.32 -19.50 -12.93
C ARG A 121 -6.80 -19.06 -11.56
N LYS A 122 -8.07 -18.65 -11.47
CA LYS A 122 -8.68 -18.24 -10.20
C LYS A 122 -8.63 -19.33 -9.11
N SER A 123 -8.71 -20.62 -9.49
CA SER A 123 -8.58 -21.74 -8.56
C SER A 123 -7.27 -21.77 -7.80
N ASP A 124 -6.22 -21.19 -8.37
CA ASP A 124 -4.86 -21.27 -7.86
C ASP A 124 -4.49 -20.03 -7.02
N TRP A 125 -5.33 -18.99 -7.01
CA TRP A 125 -5.04 -17.71 -6.36
C TRP A 125 -4.71 -17.83 -4.87
N TYR A 126 -5.48 -18.63 -4.13
CA TYR A 126 -5.24 -18.84 -2.71
C TYR A 126 -4.03 -19.77 -2.49
N CYS A 127 -4.05 -20.97 -2.99
CA CYS A 127 -3.03 -21.97 -2.69
C CYS A 127 -1.62 -21.60 -3.20
N GLU A 128 -1.51 -20.85 -4.30
CA GLU A 128 -0.21 -20.48 -4.86
C GLU A 128 0.27 -19.08 -4.47
N TYR A 129 -0.65 -18.18 -4.05
CA TYR A 129 -0.28 -16.78 -3.85
C TYR A 129 -0.88 -16.13 -2.60
N LEU A 130 -2.22 -16.02 -2.50
CA LEU A 130 -2.86 -15.25 -1.44
C LEU A 130 -2.62 -15.84 -0.05
N ASP A 131 -2.52 -17.17 0.08
CA ASP A 131 -2.25 -17.87 1.34
C ASP A 131 -0.90 -17.52 1.98
N TRP A 132 0.01 -16.89 1.24
CA TRP A 132 1.23 -16.35 1.81
C TRP A 132 1.32 -14.82 1.71
N ALA A 133 0.76 -14.21 0.67
CA ALA A 133 0.83 -12.78 0.45
C ALA A 133 0.06 -11.98 1.52
N ILE A 134 -1.17 -12.42 1.86
CA ILE A 134 -1.98 -11.79 2.91
C ILE A 134 -1.34 -11.94 4.29
N PRO A 135 -0.91 -13.14 4.74
CA PRO A 135 -0.15 -13.27 5.99
C PRO A 135 1.15 -12.46 6.04
N ALA A 136 1.84 -12.26 4.90
CA ALA A 136 3.04 -11.42 4.86
C ALA A 136 2.70 -9.96 5.17
N PHE A 137 1.61 -9.42 4.63
CA PHE A 137 1.12 -8.08 4.99
C PHE A 137 0.77 -8.00 6.48
N ARG A 138 -0.02 -8.95 7.00
CA ARG A 138 -0.41 -9.00 8.43
C ARG A 138 0.79 -9.10 9.36
N LEU A 139 1.86 -9.75 8.93
CA LEU A 139 3.10 -9.84 9.71
C LEU A 139 3.72 -8.47 9.95
N VAL A 140 3.61 -7.53 8.99
CA VAL A 140 4.17 -6.19 9.10
C VAL A 140 3.58 -5.40 10.28
N HIS A 141 2.29 -5.57 10.57
CA HIS A 141 1.62 -4.85 11.66
C HIS A 141 1.23 -5.73 12.86
N SER A 142 1.69 -6.99 12.89
CA SER A 142 1.29 -7.99 13.89
C SER A 142 1.60 -7.65 15.35
N ARG A 143 2.40 -6.62 15.63
CA ARG A 143 2.83 -6.24 16.99
C ARG A 143 2.51 -4.79 17.34
N VAL A 144 1.78 -4.08 16.51
CA VAL A 144 1.34 -2.72 16.84
C VAL A 144 0.32 -2.75 17.98
N LYS A 145 0.24 -1.67 18.71
CA LYS A 145 -0.77 -1.48 19.75
C LYS A 145 -2.14 -1.23 19.13
N PRO A 146 -3.24 -1.52 19.84
CA PRO A 146 -4.60 -1.30 19.35
C PRO A 146 -4.91 0.17 18.97
N GLU A 147 -4.16 1.12 19.53
CA GLU A 147 -4.33 2.55 19.26
C GLU A 147 -3.64 3.01 17.97
N THR A 148 -2.76 2.18 17.37
CA THR A 148 -2.08 2.49 16.11
C THR A 148 -2.93 2.05 14.94
N GLN A 149 -3.33 3.01 14.12
CA GLN A 149 -4.19 2.79 12.97
C GLN A 149 -3.36 2.40 11.74
N ILE A 150 -3.72 1.27 11.13
CA ILE A 150 -3.06 0.73 9.95
C ILE A 150 -3.88 1.02 8.71
N HIS A 151 -3.30 1.75 7.78
CA HIS A 151 -3.86 2.00 6.46
C HIS A 151 -3.16 1.17 5.39
N THR A 152 -3.87 0.87 4.32
CA THR A 152 -3.28 0.37 3.08
C THR A 152 -3.81 1.14 1.88
N HIS A 153 -3.07 1.08 0.77
CA HIS A 153 -3.48 1.71 -0.48
C HIS A 153 -3.24 0.79 -1.67
N MET A 154 -4.22 0.72 -2.55
CA MET A 154 -4.15 -0.03 -3.80
C MET A 154 -4.28 0.91 -4.99
N CYS A 155 -3.18 1.03 -5.75
CA CYS A 155 -3.14 1.82 -6.99
C CYS A 155 -3.58 0.97 -8.18
N TYR A 156 -4.28 1.56 -9.15
CA TYR A 156 -4.55 1.02 -10.50
C TYR A 156 -5.06 -0.43 -10.54
N SER A 157 -5.76 -0.88 -9.51
CA SER A 157 -6.18 -2.26 -9.40
C SER A 157 -7.70 -2.40 -9.42
N GLU A 158 -8.21 -3.21 -10.34
CA GLU A 158 -9.55 -3.76 -10.24
C GLU A 158 -9.51 -4.94 -9.28
N PHE A 159 -9.86 -4.75 -8.01
CA PHE A 159 -9.74 -5.79 -6.98
C PHE A 159 -11.09 -6.38 -6.54
N THR A 160 -12.15 -6.15 -7.30
CA THR A 160 -13.50 -6.65 -7.00
C THR A 160 -13.56 -8.18 -6.82
N ASP A 161 -12.66 -8.89 -7.47
CA ASP A 161 -12.59 -10.36 -7.42
C ASP A 161 -11.73 -10.92 -6.28
N ILE A 162 -11.02 -10.05 -5.51
CA ILE A 162 -10.22 -10.43 -4.33
C ILE A 162 -10.62 -9.66 -3.06
N ILE A 163 -11.81 -9.06 -3.03
CA ILE A 163 -12.31 -8.32 -1.86
C ILE A 163 -12.19 -9.10 -0.55
N PRO A 164 -12.57 -10.41 -0.47
CA PRO A 164 -12.39 -11.17 0.77
C PRO A 164 -10.93 -11.26 1.21
N ALA A 165 -9.99 -11.46 0.28
CA ALA A 165 -8.57 -11.49 0.61
C ALA A 165 -8.04 -10.14 1.10
N ILE A 166 -8.60 -9.03 0.58
CA ILE A 166 -8.26 -7.69 1.02
C ILE A 166 -8.80 -7.41 2.43
N ASP A 167 -10.01 -7.85 2.74
CA ASP A 167 -10.58 -7.75 4.09
C ASP A 167 -9.74 -8.58 5.10
N ASP A 168 -9.19 -9.72 4.64
CA ASP A 168 -8.29 -10.57 5.42
C ASP A 168 -6.90 -9.95 5.67
N MET A 169 -6.54 -8.85 5.01
CA MET A 169 -5.31 -8.09 5.34
C MET A 169 -5.34 -7.49 6.74
N ASP A 170 -6.52 -7.32 7.32
CA ASP A 170 -6.71 -6.82 8.68
C ASP A 170 -6.16 -5.40 8.87
N ALA A 171 -6.28 -4.57 7.83
CA ALA A 171 -6.02 -3.14 7.92
C ALA A 171 -7.27 -2.41 8.43
N ASP A 172 -7.09 -1.28 9.14
CA ASP A 172 -8.21 -0.47 9.61
C ASP A 172 -8.86 0.34 8.48
N VAL A 173 -8.05 0.81 7.54
CA VAL A 173 -8.50 1.65 6.41
C VAL A 173 -7.85 1.20 5.11
N ILE A 174 -8.66 1.07 4.06
CA ILE A 174 -8.17 0.91 2.69
C ILE A 174 -8.51 2.10 1.83
N THR A 175 -7.51 2.64 1.13
CA THR A 175 -7.70 3.70 0.13
C THR A 175 -7.44 3.16 -1.28
N PHE A 176 -8.18 3.65 -2.26
CA PHE A 176 -8.06 3.19 -3.65
C PHE A 176 -8.53 4.26 -4.65
N GLU A 177 -8.14 4.10 -5.89
CA GLU A 177 -8.57 4.96 -6.99
C GLU A 177 -10.05 4.69 -7.33
N ALA A 178 -10.86 5.74 -7.34
CA ALA A 178 -12.29 5.64 -7.62
C ALA A 178 -12.83 6.72 -8.57
N SER A 179 -12.05 7.78 -8.79
CA SER A 179 -12.55 8.94 -9.57
C SER A 179 -12.86 8.63 -11.03
N ARG A 180 -12.27 7.57 -11.60
CA ARG A 180 -12.47 7.12 -12.97
C ARG A 180 -13.45 5.97 -13.14
N SER A 181 -13.78 5.23 -12.09
CA SER A 181 -14.58 4.00 -12.15
C SER A 181 -16.06 4.22 -11.87
N ASP A 182 -16.51 5.47 -11.79
CA ASP A 182 -17.88 5.86 -11.40
C ASP A 182 -18.37 5.14 -10.13
N LEU A 183 -17.43 4.83 -9.22
CA LEU A 183 -17.67 4.22 -7.90
C LEU A 183 -18.26 2.79 -7.96
N LEU A 184 -18.16 2.07 -9.08
CA LEU A 184 -18.67 0.70 -9.22
C LEU A 184 -18.15 -0.25 -8.16
N ILE A 185 -16.91 -0.04 -7.69
CA ILE A 185 -16.31 -0.86 -6.64
C ILE A 185 -17.10 -0.81 -5.33
N LEU A 186 -17.77 0.30 -5.01
CA LEU A 186 -18.54 0.46 -3.77
C LEU A 186 -19.71 -0.51 -3.69
N ASP A 187 -20.33 -0.86 -4.81
CA ASP A 187 -21.41 -1.87 -4.85
C ASP A 187 -20.83 -3.24 -4.50
N SER A 188 -19.66 -3.58 -5.05
CA SER A 188 -18.97 -4.84 -4.75
C SER A 188 -18.52 -4.92 -3.30
N LEU A 189 -18.04 -3.82 -2.69
CA LEU A 189 -17.71 -3.79 -1.25
C LEU A 189 -18.93 -4.06 -0.39
N LYS A 190 -20.07 -3.44 -0.70
CA LYS A 190 -21.32 -3.63 0.01
C LYS A 190 -21.87 -5.05 -0.14
N GLU A 191 -21.83 -5.62 -1.34
CA GLU A 191 -22.28 -6.99 -1.63
C GLU A 191 -21.42 -8.04 -0.89
N ASN A 192 -20.14 -7.77 -0.67
CA ASN A 192 -19.23 -8.66 0.05
C ASN A 192 -19.16 -8.37 1.56
N TYR A 193 -20.03 -7.52 2.11
CA TYR A 193 -20.04 -7.18 3.53
C TYR A 193 -18.68 -6.69 4.06
N PHE A 194 -17.97 -5.91 3.26
CA PHE A 194 -16.64 -5.42 3.59
C PHE A 194 -16.65 -4.63 4.91
N LYS A 195 -15.74 -4.96 5.83
CA LYS A 195 -15.76 -4.46 7.20
C LYS A 195 -14.84 -3.27 7.42
N THR A 196 -13.73 -3.24 6.67
CA THR A 196 -12.70 -2.22 6.76
C THR A 196 -13.23 -0.84 6.36
N GLU A 197 -12.77 0.22 6.99
CA GLU A 197 -13.05 1.59 6.57
C GLU A 197 -12.45 1.87 5.20
N VAL A 198 -13.09 2.74 4.41
CA VAL A 198 -12.71 2.93 3.01
C VAL A 198 -12.50 4.40 2.65
N GLY A 199 -11.48 4.65 1.85
CA GLY A 199 -11.17 5.95 1.27
C GLY A 199 -11.13 5.87 -0.26
N PRO A 200 -12.30 5.90 -0.94
CA PRO A 200 -12.34 6.03 -2.39
C PRO A 200 -11.84 7.41 -2.81
N GLY A 201 -10.95 7.47 -3.82
CA GLY A 201 -10.41 8.74 -4.28
C GLY A 201 -11.46 9.65 -4.90
N VAL A 202 -11.41 10.94 -4.57
CA VAL A 202 -12.28 11.99 -5.11
C VAL A 202 -11.60 12.87 -6.17
N TYR A 203 -10.31 12.64 -6.40
CA TYR A 203 -9.49 13.46 -7.29
C TYR A 203 -8.51 12.61 -8.10
N ASP A 204 -8.68 12.61 -9.43
CA ASP A 204 -7.73 12.03 -10.37
C ASP A 204 -6.45 12.89 -10.44
N ILE A 205 -5.40 12.45 -9.77
CA ILE A 205 -4.11 13.14 -9.75
C ILE A 205 -3.39 13.16 -11.10
N HIS A 206 -3.79 12.31 -12.05
CA HIS A 206 -3.19 12.22 -13.39
C HIS A 206 -3.87 13.15 -14.40
N SER A 207 -5.09 13.61 -14.09
CA SER A 207 -5.73 14.65 -14.87
C SER A 207 -5.07 16.00 -14.62
N PRO A 208 -4.72 16.78 -15.66
CA PRO A 208 -4.18 18.13 -15.45
C PRO A 208 -5.23 19.08 -14.87
N ARG A 209 -6.51 18.72 -14.93
CA ARG A 209 -7.62 19.52 -14.43
C ARG A 209 -7.75 19.36 -12.91
N VAL A 210 -7.90 20.48 -12.21
CA VAL A 210 -8.29 20.49 -10.80
C VAL A 210 -9.82 20.40 -10.73
N PRO A 211 -10.40 19.44 -9.98
CA PRO A 211 -11.85 19.35 -9.83
C PRO A 211 -12.40 20.56 -9.08
N SER A 212 -13.63 20.94 -9.38
CA SER A 212 -14.36 21.95 -8.63
C SER A 212 -14.83 21.40 -7.28
N VAL A 213 -15.15 22.29 -6.35
CA VAL A 213 -15.73 21.91 -5.05
C VAL A 213 -17.05 21.15 -5.24
N GLU A 214 -17.87 21.54 -6.22
CA GLU A 214 -19.15 20.89 -6.49
C GLU A 214 -18.99 19.47 -7.06
N GLU A 215 -17.96 19.21 -7.85
CA GLU A 215 -17.62 17.85 -8.31
C GLU A 215 -17.22 16.96 -7.15
N ILE A 216 -16.36 17.45 -6.25
CA ILE A 216 -15.94 16.72 -5.05
C ILE A 216 -17.14 16.45 -4.13
N LYS A 217 -18.00 17.43 -3.88
CA LYS A 217 -19.23 17.25 -3.09
C LYS A 217 -20.16 16.21 -3.72
N THR A 218 -20.32 16.25 -5.04
CA THR A 218 -21.15 15.27 -5.76
C THR A 218 -20.59 13.85 -5.60
N ALA A 219 -19.27 13.68 -5.72
CA ALA A 219 -18.62 12.38 -5.50
C ALA A 219 -18.83 11.89 -4.05
N LEU A 220 -18.61 12.76 -3.05
CA LEU A 220 -18.80 12.41 -1.64
C LEU A 220 -20.26 12.03 -1.32
N ASN A 221 -21.25 12.76 -1.86
CA ASN A 221 -22.66 12.40 -1.68
C ASN A 221 -22.98 11.02 -2.25
N LYS A 222 -22.47 10.69 -3.46
CA LYS A 222 -22.63 9.35 -4.05
C LYS A 222 -21.96 8.26 -3.19
N MET A 223 -20.82 8.56 -2.53
CA MET A 223 -20.16 7.63 -1.61
C MET A 223 -21.02 7.41 -0.36
N LEU A 224 -21.58 8.48 0.22
CA LEU A 224 -22.43 8.41 1.41
C LEU A 224 -23.76 7.67 1.17
N ASP A 225 -24.22 7.55 -0.08
CA ASP A 225 -25.36 6.69 -0.42
C ASP A 225 -25.06 5.19 -0.25
N LYS A 226 -23.77 4.82 -0.15
CA LYS A 226 -23.29 3.42 -0.15
C LYS A 226 -22.47 3.05 1.06
N ILE A 227 -21.80 4.03 1.69
CA ILE A 227 -20.88 3.86 2.82
C ILE A 227 -21.39 4.67 4.00
N GLU A 228 -21.38 4.07 5.18
CA GLU A 228 -21.64 4.76 6.44
C GLU A 228 -20.62 5.90 6.66
N ILE A 229 -21.09 7.06 7.15
CA ILE A 229 -20.24 8.25 7.29
C ILE A 229 -19.03 8.01 8.20
N GLU A 230 -19.18 7.16 9.20
CA GLU A 230 -18.14 6.80 10.16
C GLU A 230 -17.03 5.93 9.52
N LYS A 231 -17.30 5.33 8.37
CA LYS A 231 -16.36 4.47 7.63
C LYS A 231 -15.76 5.13 6.40
N LEU A 232 -16.15 6.38 6.10
CA LEU A 232 -15.72 7.07 4.89
C LEU A 232 -14.53 7.99 5.15
N TRP A 233 -13.42 7.72 4.49
CA TRP A 233 -12.25 8.58 4.42
C TRP A 233 -12.23 9.39 3.12
N VAL A 234 -11.73 10.62 3.18
CA VAL A 234 -11.64 11.52 2.01
C VAL A 234 -10.18 11.68 1.59
N ASN A 235 -9.86 11.22 0.39
CA ASN A 235 -8.50 11.27 -0.14
C ASN A 235 -8.50 11.44 -1.67
N PRO A 236 -7.37 11.86 -2.27
CA PRO A 236 -7.18 11.76 -3.71
C PRO A 236 -6.99 10.30 -4.14
N ASP A 237 -7.09 10.01 -5.43
CA ASP A 237 -6.86 8.66 -5.98
C ASP A 237 -5.48 8.09 -5.61
N CYS A 238 -4.46 8.92 -5.58
CA CYS A 238 -3.11 8.55 -5.19
C CYS A 238 -2.35 9.76 -4.64
N GLY A 239 -1.08 9.60 -4.26
CA GLY A 239 -0.26 10.69 -3.73
C GLY A 239 -0.11 11.88 -4.68
N LEU A 240 -0.17 13.10 -4.16
CA LEU A 240 -0.13 14.37 -4.91
C LEU A 240 1.27 14.73 -5.45
N LYS A 241 2.20 13.81 -5.48
CA LYS A 241 3.62 14.01 -5.88
C LYS A 241 3.86 14.58 -7.28
N THR A 242 2.83 14.56 -8.14
CA THR A 242 2.91 15.07 -9.52
C THR A 242 2.32 16.47 -9.67
N ARG A 243 1.91 17.09 -8.57
CA ARG A 243 1.33 18.42 -8.54
C ARG A 243 2.35 19.45 -8.05
N GLY A 244 2.36 20.60 -8.70
CA GLY A 244 3.13 21.77 -8.29
C GLY A 244 2.34 22.67 -7.36
#